data_8bfe763e74617fd21236bb31050cc917
#
_entry.id   8bfe763e74617fd21236bb31050cc917
#
_cell.length_a   1.000
_cell.length_b   1.000
_cell.length_c   1.000
_cell.angle_alpha   90.00
_cell.angle_beta   90.00
_cell.angle_gamma   90.00
#
_symmetry.space_group_name_H-M   'P 1'
#
loop_
_entity.id
_entity.type
_entity.pdbx_description
1 polymer ?
#
loop_
_entity_poly.entity_id
_entity_poly.type
_entity_poly.pdbx_seq_one_letter_code
_entity_poly.pdbx_strand_id
1 'polypeptide(L)'
;MKIELNNNKVFFNNGSLKKEIHPFWLRERVDGEEFLDKGTQQRLFDPTFLDSQVTIKKANINDKFLEIDFNDGVYSKLDIEKLAQEFHNEDTVIKSIPKIKWDSNLENIKNFKYEDNFFESKAMYELLVSFYKYGFVIVKNIPTNDNFIVKFANSIGSVRRTNFGEYFDVKSKPNPND
;
A
#
# COMPACT_ATOMS: atom_id res chain seq x y z
N MET A 1 11.43 -17.24 -8.87
CA MET A 1 10.33 -17.05 -7.89
C MET A 1 9.22 -18.02 -8.24
N LYS A 2 8.64 -18.71 -7.27
CA LYS A 2 7.61 -19.74 -7.48
C LYS A 2 6.50 -19.59 -6.44
N ILE A 3 5.29 -19.93 -6.86
CA ILE A 3 4.17 -20.21 -5.95
C ILE A 3 4.07 -21.74 -5.84
N GLU A 4 3.99 -22.24 -4.62
CA GLU A 4 3.92 -23.66 -4.30
C GLU A 4 2.69 -23.97 -3.48
N LEU A 5 2.11 -25.15 -3.64
CA LEU A 5 1.00 -25.64 -2.84
C LEU A 5 1.46 -26.78 -1.92
N ASN A 6 0.95 -26.75 -0.69
CA ASN A 6 1.06 -27.85 0.25
C ASN A 6 -0.19 -27.88 1.14
N ASN A 7 -1.00 -28.94 1.06
CA ASN A 7 -2.23 -29.14 1.85
C ASN A 7 -3.15 -27.90 1.85
N ASN A 8 -3.50 -27.40 0.68
CA ASN A 8 -4.30 -26.18 0.48
C ASN A 8 -3.69 -24.88 1.04
N LYS A 9 -2.42 -24.90 1.44
CA LYS A 9 -1.66 -23.70 1.78
C LYS A 9 -0.82 -23.27 0.60
N VAL A 10 -0.80 -21.96 0.38
CA VAL A 10 -0.05 -21.32 -0.71
C VAL A 10 1.24 -20.76 -0.15
N PHE A 11 2.36 -21.04 -0.79
CA PHE A 11 3.67 -20.57 -0.39
C PHE A 11 4.34 -19.79 -1.51
N PHE A 12 4.95 -18.68 -1.15
CA PHE A 12 5.93 -18.01 -1.98
C PHE A 12 7.32 -18.59 -1.70
N ASN A 13 8.07 -18.89 -2.76
CA ASN A 13 9.44 -19.40 -2.68
C ASN A 13 10.33 -18.68 -3.69
N ASN A 14 11.36 -17.98 -3.23
CA ASN A 14 12.36 -17.33 -4.09
C ASN A 14 13.74 -18.00 -4.03
N GLY A 15 13.83 -19.21 -3.47
CA GLY A 15 15.06 -19.96 -3.27
C GLY A 15 15.76 -19.66 -1.94
N SER A 16 15.70 -18.44 -1.45
CA SER A 16 16.28 -18.02 -0.16
C SER A 16 15.24 -17.93 0.97
N LEU A 17 14.00 -17.72 0.59
CA LEU A 17 12.87 -17.54 1.51
C LEU A 17 11.69 -18.37 1.02
N LYS A 18 11.11 -19.16 1.94
CA LYS A 18 9.82 -19.79 1.74
C LYS A 18 8.85 -19.25 2.80
N LYS A 19 7.76 -18.60 2.37
CA LYS A 19 6.79 -17.96 3.25
C LYS A 19 5.37 -18.33 2.85
N GLU A 20 4.55 -18.70 3.84
CA GLU A 20 3.12 -18.93 3.63
C GLU A 20 2.42 -17.62 3.28
N ILE A 21 1.57 -17.64 2.26
CA ILE A 21 0.72 -16.51 1.89
C ILE A 21 -0.61 -16.69 2.61
N HIS A 22 -1.01 -15.69 3.39
CA HIS A 22 -2.22 -15.74 4.18
C HIS A 22 -3.47 -15.79 3.27
N PRO A 23 -4.48 -16.64 3.56
CA PRO A 23 -5.69 -16.73 2.75
C PRO A 23 -6.42 -15.40 2.56
N PHE A 24 -6.48 -14.57 3.59
CA PHE A 24 -7.06 -13.23 3.51
C PHE A 24 -6.37 -12.36 2.44
N TRP A 25 -5.05 -12.39 2.37
CA TRP A 25 -4.28 -11.66 1.37
C TRP A 25 -4.60 -12.12 -0.05
N LEU A 26 -4.80 -13.42 -0.26
CA LEU A 26 -5.22 -13.98 -1.54
C LEU A 26 -6.68 -13.61 -1.86
N ARG A 27 -7.56 -13.68 -0.86
CA ARG A 27 -8.99 -13.36 -1.02
C ARG A 27 -9.23 -11.90 -1.37
N GLU A 28 -8.43 -11.02 -0.81
CA GLU A 28 -8.44 -9.60 -1.17
C GLU A 28 -8.04 -9.35 -2.63
N ARG A 29 -7.27 -10.24 -3.24
CA ARG A 29 -6.74 -10.13 -4.61
C ARG A 29 -7.53 -10.90 -5.66
N VAL A 30 -8.73 -11.35 -5.32
CA VAL A 30 -9.61 -12.00 -6.30
C VAL A 30 -9.84 -11.10 -7.51
N ASP A 31 -9.81 -11.71 -8.68
CA ASP A 31 -9.98 -11.07 -9.97
C ASP A 31 -11.33 -11.50 -10.58
N GLY A 32 -11.87 -10.67 -11.44
CA GLY A 32 -13.14 -10.90 -12.11
C GLY A 32 -14.01 -9.64 -12.16
N GLU A 33 -14.98 -9.61 -13.08
CA GLU A 33 -15.82 -8.44 -13.31
C GLU A 33 -16.70 -8.06 -12.11
N GLU A 34 -16.97 -9.00 -11.22
CA GLU A 34 -17.72 -8.78 -9.98
C GLU A 34 -16.85 -8.24 -8.83
N PHE A 35 -15.52 -8.28 -8.95
CA PHE A 35 -14.58 -7.86 -7.91
C PHE A 35 -13.73 -6.67 -8.29
N LEU A 36 -13.50 -6.44 -9.60
CA LEU A 36 -12.67 -5.36 -10.12
C LEU A 36 -13.37 -4.61 -11.25
N ASP A 37 -13.43 -3.29 -11.15
CA ASP A 37 -13.83 -2.45 -12.27
C ASP A 37 -12.77 -2.50 -13.38
N LYS A 38 -13.19 -2.83 -14.59
CA LYS A 38 -12.28 -3.00 -15.74
C LYS A 38 -11.57 -1.72 -16.17
N GLY A 39 -12.23 -0.58 -16.01
CA GLY A 39 -11.71 0.71 -16.46
C GLY A 39 -10.74 1.33 -15.47
N THR A 40 -11.09 1.30 -14.20
CA THR A 40 -10.32 1.95 -13.13
C THR A 40 -9.40 1.00 -12.38
N GLN A 41 -9.60 -0.31 -12.52
CA GLN A 41 -8.93 -1.36 -11.73
C GLN A 41 -9.16 -1.21 -10.21
N GLN A 42 -10.27 -0.57 -9.84
CA GLN A 42 -10.68 -0.43 -8.45
C GLN A 42 -11.48 -1.65 -8.00
N ARG A 43 -11.29 -2.04 -6.74
CA ARG A 43 -12.09 -3.09 -6.13
C ARG A 43 -13.54 -2.65 -5.99
N LEU A 44 -14.47 -3.53 -6.33
CA LEU A 44 -15.91 -3.33 -6.20
C LEU A 44 -16.44 -3.75 -4.81
N PHE A 45 -15.57 -4.15 -3.91
CA PHE A 45 -15.87 -4.48 -2.52
C PHE A 45 -14.89 -3.80 -1.57
N ASP A 46 -15.32 -3.54 -0.36
CA ASP A 46 -14.46 -3.03 0.71
C ASP A 46 -13.81 -4.22 1.45
N PRO A 47 -12.47 -4.35 1.42
CA PRO A 47 -11.76 -5.44 2.12
C PRO A 47 -12.01 -5.49 3.62
N THR A 48 -12.45 -4.39 4.25
CA THR A 48 -12.75 -4.37 5.69
C THR A 48 -13.95 -5.23 6.08
N PHE A 49 -14.83 -5.55 5.11
CA PHE A 49 -15.98 -6.45 5.31
C PHE A 49 -15.67 -7.92 5.04
N LEU A 50 -14.44 -8.23 4.59
CA LEU A 50 -14.04 -9.64 4.44
C LEU A 50 -13.90 -10.30 5.81
N ASP A 51 -14.33 -11.55 5.91
CA ASP A 51 -14.11 -12.35 7.11
C ASP A 51 -12.60 -12.58 7.33
N SER A 52 -12.08 -12.12 8.47
CA SER A 52 -10.69 -12.33 8.86
C SER A 52 -10.32 -13.82 9.02
N GLN A 53 -11.33 -14.69 9.17
CA GLN A 53 -11.19 -16.14 9.28
C GLN A 53 -11.35 -16.86 7.95
N VAL A 54 -11.27 -16.15 6.83
CA VAL A 54 -11.30 -16.76 5.51
C VAL A 54 -10.19 -17.81 5.35
N THR A 55 -10.56 -18.96 4.79
CA THR A 55 -9.65 -20.09 4.56
C THR A 55 -9.78 -20.61 3.14
N ILE A 56 -8.80 -21.38 2.70
CA ILE A 56 -8.79 -22.04 1.41
C ILE A 56 -9.38 -23.45 1.57
N LYS A 57 -10.51 -23.72 0.90
CA LYS A 57 -11.09 -25.06 0.81
C LYS A 57 -10.33 -25.95 -0.15
N LYS A 58 -9.95 -25.40 -1.30
CA LYS A 58 -9.23 -26.11 -2.33
C LYS A 58 -8.34 -25.13 -3.09
N ALA A 59 -7.15 -25.59 -3.43
CA ALA A 59 -6.25 -24.84 -4.32
C ALA A 59 -5.58 -25.79 -5.30
N ASN A 60 -5.44 -25.35 -6.55
CA ASN A 60 -4.71 -26.06 -7.61
C ASN A 60 -3.84 -25.09 -8.38
N ILE A 61 -2.71 -25.57 -8.88
CA ILE A 61 -1.93 -24.87 -9.90
C ILE A 61 -2.25 -25.50 -11.24
N ASN A 62 -2.75 -24.68 -12.16
CA ASN A 62 -3.08 -25.08 -13.51
C ASN A 62 -2.38 -24.13 -14.47
N ASP A 63 -1.32 -24.63 -15.13
CA ASP A 63 -0.44 -23.86 -15.99
C ASP A 63 0.14 -22.63 -15.24
N LYS A 64 -0.18 -21.42 -15.68
CA LYS A 64 0.27 -20.16 -15.08
C LYS A 64 -0.70 -19.57 -14.04
N PHE A 65 -1.74 -20.30 -13.68
CA PHE A 65 -2.76 -19.83 -12.77
C PHE A 65 -2.81 -20.63 -11.49
N LEU A 66 -3.00 -19.91 -10.39
CA LEU A 66 -3.41 -20.44 -9.10
C LEU A 66 -4.93 -20.33 -8.99
N GLU A 67 -5.60 -21.48 -8.97
CA GLU A 67 -7.05 -21.60 -8.83
C GLU A 67 -7.38 -21.90 -7.37
N ILE A 68 -8.27 -21.11 -6.77
CA ILE A 68 -8.61 -21.19 -5.34
C ILE A 68 -10.11 -21.16 -5.15
N ASP A 69 -10.63 -22.10 -4.36
CA ASP A 69 -11.95 -22.06 -3.75
C ASP A 69 -11.84 -21.65 -2.29
N PHE A 70 -12.44 -20.52 -1.92
CA PHE A 70 -12.47 -20.04 -0.54
C PHE A 70 -13.68 -20.61 0.25
N ASN A 71 -13.61 -20.56 1.59
CA ASN A 71 -14.71 -21.04 2.45
C ASN A 71 -15.96 -20.15 2.41
N ASP A 72 -15.83 -18.90 1.97
CA ASP A 72 -16.94 -17.97 1.74
C ASP A 72 -17.67 -18.17 0.41
N GLY A 73 -17.29 -19.21 -0.36
CA GLY A 73 -17.92 -19.60 -1.63
C GLY A 73 -17.32 -18.88 -2.85
N VAL A 74 -16.35 -18.01 -2.67
CA VAL A 74 -15.69 -17.33 -3.77
C VAL A 74 -14.64 -18.23 -4.42
N TYR A 75 -14.68 -18.32 -5.75
CA TYR A 75 -13.64 -18.92 -6.58
C TYR A 75 -12.80 -17.81 -7.23
N SER A 76 -11.50 -18.02 -7.33
CA SER A 76 -10.61 -17.10 -8.03
C SER A 76 -9.54 -17.84 -8.83
N LYS A 77 -9.12 -17.18 -9.91
CA LYS A 77 -8.06 -17.64 -10.79
C LYS A 77 -7.00 -16.54 -10.90
N LEU A 78 -5.92 -16.69 -10.13
CA LEU A 78 -4.87 -15.68 -9.98
C LEU A 78 -3.66 -16.01 -10.86
N ASP A 79 -3.14 -15.02 -11.57
CA ASP A 79 -1.91 -15.16 -12.34
C ASP A 79 -0.71 -15.31 -11.38
N ILE A 80 -0.01 -16.43 -11.47
CA ILE A 80 1.10 -16.79 -10.55
C ILE A 80 2.27 -15.81 -10.69
N GLU A 81 2.56 -15.33 -11.87
CA GLU A 81 3.68 -14.42 -12.09
C GLU A 81 3.41 -13.05 -11.48
N LYS A 82 2.21 -12.51 -11.71
CA LYS A 82 1.77 -11.25 -11.06
C LYS A 82 1.77 -11.38 -9.54
N LEU A 83 1.21 -12.46 -9.02
CA LEU A 83 1.14 -12.74 -7.59
C LEU A 83 2.55 -12.81 -6.96
N ALA A 84 3.48 -13.49 -7.63
CA ALA A 84 4.86 -13.61 -7.16
C ALA A 84 5.60 -12.27 -7.19
N GLN A 85 5.34 -11.43 -8.19
CA GLN A 85 5.93 -10.09 -8.30
C GLN A 85 5.41 -9.17 -7.19
N GLU A 86 4.09 -9.15 -6.94
CA GLU A 86 3.51 -8.36 -5.85
C GLU A 86 4.09 -8.76 -4.50
N PHE A 87 4.12 -10.06 -4.21
CA PHE A 87 4.62 -10.57 -2.94
C PHE A 87 6.12 -10.30 -2.73
N HIS A 88 6.90 -10.35 -3.81
CA HIS A 88 8.32 -10.02 -3.78
C HIS A 88 8.54 -8.53 -3.50
N ASN A 89 7.77 -7.65 -4.11
CA ASN A 89 7.87 -6.22 -3.91
C ASN A 89 7.56 -5.80 -2.46
N GLU A 90 6.62 -6.47 -1.80
CA GLU A 90 6.34 -6.24 -0.38
C GLU A 90 7.53 -6.60 0.53
N ASP A 91 8.34 -7.59 0.16
CA ASP A 91 9.50 -8.04 0.94
C ASP A 91 10.79 -7.24 0.68
N THR A 92 10.89 -6.53 -0.45
CA THR A 92 12.09 -5.76 -0.83
C THR A 92 12.13 -4.34 -0.28
N VAL A 93 11.05 -3.87 0.34
CA VAL A 93 11.00 -2.54 0.96
C VAL A 93 12.03 -2.48 2.09
N ILE A 94 13.00 -1.61 1.87
CA ILE A 94 14.12 -1.18 2.74
C ILE A 94 14.12 -1.84 4.14
N LYS A 95 14.73 -3.02 4.24
CA LYS A 95 14.87 -3.78 5.50
C LYS A 95 15.75 -3.07 6.56
N SER A 96 16.45 -1.99 6.18
CA SER A 96 17.40 -1.29 7.04
C SER A 96 16.78 -0.30 8.04
N ILE A 97 15.54 0.15 7.81
CA ILE A 97 14.86 1.10 8.71
C ILE A 97 13.60 0.46 9.27
N PRO A 98 13.58 0.11 10.57
CA PRO A 98 12.40 -0.50 11.17
C PRO A 98 11.24 0.50 11.21
N LYS A 99 10.06 0.06 10.79
CA LYS A 99 8.81 0.82 10.97
C LYS A 99 8.40 0.76 12.44
N ILE A 100 7.99 1.89 12.99
CA ILE A 100 7.50 2.02 14.37
C ILE A 100 5.99 2.14 14.33
N LYS A 101 5.31 1.19 14.94
CA LYS A 101 3.87 1.28 15.20
C LYS A 101 3.65 2.31 16.32
N TRP A 102 2.66 3.14 16.17
CA TRP A 102 2.33 4.17 17.14
C TRP A 102 0.81 4.27 17.33
N ASP A 103 0.42 4.84 18.45
CA ASP A 103 -0.95 5.12 18.87
C ASP A 103 -1.05 6.53 19.52
N SER A 104 -2.11 6.78 20.26
CA SER A 104 -2.34 8.06 20.97
C SER A 104 -1.27 8.41 22.03
N ASN A 105 -0.42 7.47 22.42
CA ASN A 105 0.65 7.68 23.38
C ASN A 105 1.98 8.10 22.73
N LEU A 106 2.00 8.29 21.40
CA LEU A 106 3.19 8.77 20.71
C LEU A 106 3.55 10.18 21.16
N GLU A 107 4.61 10.29 21.94
CA GLU A 107 5.18 11.55 22.39
C GLU A 107 6.46 11.91 21.60
N ASN A 108 6.88 13.17 21.68
CA ASN A 108 8.17 13.65 21.16
C ASN A 108 8.38 13.43 19.65
N ILE A 109 7.35 13.68 18.84
CA ILE A 109 7.46 13.65 17.38
C ILE A 109 8.47 14.72 16.94
N LYS A 110 9.50 14.29 16.20
CA LYS A 110 10.48 15.21 15.63
C LYS A 110 9.80 16.15 14.63
N ASN A 111 9.92 17.46 14.87
CA ASN A 111 9.50 18.50 13.94
C ASN A 111 10.70 18.95 13.11
N PHE A 112 10.49 19.09 11.82
CA PHE A 112 11.46 19.65 10.89
C PHE A 112 11.13 21.11 10.62
N LYS A 113 12.14 21.96 10.47
CA LYS A 113 11.96 23.35 10.08
C LYS A 113 12.33 23.49 8.61
N TYR A 114 11.45 24.14 7.85
CA TYR A 114 11.74 24.52 6.47
C TYR A 114 12.66 25.75 6.48
N GLU A 115 13.75 25.65 5.71
CA GLU A 115 14.76 26.72 5.49
C GLU A 115 15.15 26.73 4.01
N ASP A 116 15.80 27.77 3.53
CA ASP A 116 16.05 27.98 2.09
C ASP A 116 16.73 26.80 1.37
N ASN A 117 17.64 26.10 2.02
CA ASN A 117 18.34 24.94 1.44
C ASN A 117 17.81 23.60 1.94
N PHE A 118 16.55 23.57 2.38
CA PHE A 118 15.96 22.41 3.05
C PHE A 118 16.08 21.13 2.21
N PHE A 119 15.78 21.20 0.92
CA PHE A 119 15.73 20.02 0.03
C PHE A 119 17.10 19.40 -0.25
N GLU A 120 18.18 20.18 -0.14
CA GLU A 120 19.57 19.72 -0.34
C GLU A 120 20.28 19.42 0.99
N SER A 121 19.55 19.56 2.10
CA SER A 121 20.12 19.48 3.44
C SER A 121 20.05 18.07 4.04
N LYS A 122 20.86 17.84 5.07
CA LYS A 122 20.74 16.65 5.92
C LYS A 122 19.36 16.54 6.56
N ALA A 123 18.68 17.67 6.82
CA ALA A 123 17.35 17.69 7.40
C ALA A 123 16.31 17.01 6.49
N MET A 124 16.45 17.16 5.17
CA MET A 124 15.59 16.46 4.21
C MET A 124 15.79 14.94 4.27
N TYR A 125 17.03 14.47 4.32
CA TYR A 125 17.30 13.04 4.49
C TYR A 125 16.69 12.50 5.80
N GLU A 126 16.88 13.21 6.92
CA GLU A 126 16.32 12.82 8.21
C GLU A 126 14.79 12.86 8.22
N LEU A 127 14.16 13.78 7.47
CA LEU A 127 12.73 13.83 7.26
C LEU A 127 12.22 12.57 6.54
N LEU A 128 12.87 12.19 5.44
CA LEU A 128 12.50 10.99 4.67
C LEU A 128 12.65 9.71 5.51
N VAL A 129 13.72 9.60 6.29
CA VAL A 129 13.93 8.51 7.24
C VAL A 129 12.81 8.48 8.29
N SER A 130 12.43 9.63 8.84
CA SER A 130 11.35 9.74 9.83
C SER A 130 9.99 9.40 9.22
N PHE A 131 9.72 9.89 8.01
CA PHE A 131 8.51 9.55 7.27
C PHE A 131 8.40 8.05 7.04
N TYR A 132 9.48 7.41 6.57
CA TYR A 132 9.50 5.96 6.37
C TYR A 132 9.25 5.19 7.68
N LYS A 133 9.78 5.70 8.79
CA LYS A 133 9.73 5.08 10.11
C LYS A 133 8.34 5.15 10.76
N TYR A 134 7.70 6.32 10.68
CA TYR A 134 6.45 6.63 11.38
C TYR A 134 5.22 6.76 10.47
N GLY A 135 5.41 6.85 9.13
CA GLY A 135 4.34 7.06 8.17
C GLY A 135 3.88 8.51 8.02
N PHE A 136 4.41 9.43 8.84
CA PHE A 136 4.14 10.86 8.77
C PHE A 136 5.30 11.69 9.31
N VAL A 137 5.30 12.98 8.99
CA VAL A 137 6.24 13.97 9.51
C VAL A 137 5.55 15.32 9.68
N ILE A 138 6.10 16.18 10.54
CA ILE A 138 5.63 17.55 10.74
C ILE A 138 6.74 18.49 10.29
N VAL A 139 6.42 19.35 9.34
CA VAL A 139 7.32 20.40 8.86
C VAL A 139 6.75 21.76 9.25
N LYS A 140 7.55 22.57 9.94
CA LYS A 140 7.19 23.92 10.40
C LYS A 140 7.83 24.97 9.50
N ASN A 141 7.32 26.20 9.56
CA ASN A 141 7.82 27.38 8.84
C ASN A 141 7.74 27.22 7.30
N ILE A 142 6.80 26.39 6.83
CA ILE A 142 6.53 26.27 5.40
C ILE A 142 5.88 27.57 4.92
N PRO A 143 6.30 28.15 3.79
CA PRO A 143 5.58 29.24 3.14
C PRO A 143 4.12 28.90 2.89
N THR A 144 3.22 29.86 3.20
CA THR A 144 1.76 29.66 3.10
C THR A 144 1.17 30.18 1.78
N ASN A 145 2.02 30.52 0.81
CA ASN A 145 1.57 30.95 -0.51
C ASN A 145 1.01 29.78 -1.30
N ASP A 146 0.09 30.10 -2.20
CA ASP A 146 -0.57 29.13 -3.08
C ASP A 146 0.45 28.28 -3.83
N ASN A 147 0.12 27.00 -4.03
CA ASN A 147 0.93 26.00 -4.74
C ASN A 147 2.26 25.62 -4.09
N PHE A 148 2.61 26.13 -2.90
CA PHE A 148 3.85 25.73 -2.24
C PHE A 148 3.87 24.22 -1.91
N ILE A 149 2.71 23.64 -1.58
CA ILE A 149 2.58 22.20 -1.35
C ILE A 149 2.99 21.37 -2.58
N VAL A 150 2.63 21.83 -3.78
CA VAL A 150 3.03 21.17 -5.04
C VAL A 150 4.53 21.27 -5.25
N LYS A 151 5.12 22.44 -4.99
CA LYS A 151 6.57 22.64 -5.04
C LYS A 151 7.30 21.73 -4.06
N PHE A 152 6.81 21.66 -2.83
CA PHE A 152 7.37 20.79 -1.78
C PHE A 152 7.30 19.32 -2.19
N ALA A 153 6.14 18.86 -2.65
CA ALA A 153 5.94 17.48 -3.09
C ALA A 153 6.84 17.11 -4.28
N ASN A 154 6.95 17.99 -5.30
CA ASN A 154 7.80 17.76 -6.46
C ASN A 154 9.31 17.74 -6.14
N SER A 155 9.73 18.32 -5.01
CA SER A 155 11.12 18.21 -4.54
C SER A 155 11.44 16.85 -3.93
N ILE A 156 10.42 16.06 -3.57
CA ILE A 156 10.56 14.69 -3.09
C ILE A 156 10.44 13.71 -4.27
N GLY A 157 9.49 13.96 -5.16
CA GLY A 157 9.22 13.13 -6.33
C GLY A 157 8.07 13.68 -7.15
N SER A 158 7.87 13.16 -8.35
CA SER A 158 6.82 13.62 -9.26
C SER A 158 5.44 13.42 -8.63
N VAL A 159 4.65 14.49 -8.58
CA VAL A 159 3.25 14.42 -8.13
C VAL A 159 2.42 13.70 -9.19
N ARG A 160 1.69 12.68 -8.77
CA ARG A 160 0.77 11.95 -9.66
C ARG A 160 -0.45 12.81 -9.95
N ARG A 161 -0.66 13.12 -11.23
CA ARG A 161 -1.89 13.76 -11.68
C ARG A 161 -3.02 12.74 -11.72
N THR A 162 -4.17 13.10 -11.13
CA THR A 162 -5.40 12.32 -11.15
C THR A 162 -6.47 13.04 -11.99
N ASN A 163 -7.65 12.44 -12.13
CA ASN A 163 -8.83 13.11 -12.70
C ASN A 163 -9.28 14.36 -11.91
N PHE A 164 -8.86 14.50 -10.65
CA PHE A 164 -9.07 15.69 -9.81
C PHE A 164 -7.94 16.72 -9.92
N GLY A 165 -6.92 16.48 -10.76
CA GLY A 165 -5.72 17.29 -10.87
C GLY A 165 -4.56 16.79 -10.00
N GLU A 166 -3.56 17.65 -9.79
CA GLU A 166 -2.40 17.37 -8.95
C GLU A 166 -2.68 17.70 -7.47
N TYR A 167 -3.56 18.64 -7.22
CA TYR A 167 -4.04 19.05 -5.90
C TYR A 167 -5.45 19.62 -6.00
N PHE A 168 -6.14 19.67 -4.89
CA PHE A 168 -7.42 20.36 -4.74
C PHE A 168 -7.55 20.93 -3.32
N ASP A 169 -8.31 22.01 -3.20
CA ASP A 169 -8.58 22.66 -1.92
C ASP A 169 -9.83 22.06 -1.27
N VAL A 170 -9.70 21.74 0.01
CA VAL A 170 -10.85 21.41 0.87
C VAL A 170 -11.12 22.61 1.78
N LYS A 171 -12.24 23.28 1.55
CA LYS A 171 -12.62 24.47 2.32
C LYS A 171 -13.94 24.22 3.06
N SER A 172 -13.92 24.47 4.38
CA SER A 172 -15.15 24.48 5.17
C SER A 172 -16.03 25.65 4.74
N LYS A 173 -17.33 25.39 4.55
CA LYS A 173 -18.33 26.40 4.27
C LYS A 173 -19.32 26.47 5.44
N PRO A 174 -19.88 27.65 5.76
CA PRO A 174 -20.90 27.78 6.81
C PRO A 174 -22.14 26.90 6.58
N ASN A 175 -22.51 26.71 5.30
CA ASN A 175 -23.60 25.84 4.87
C ASN A 175 -23.03 24.88 3.81
N PRO A 176 -22.47 23.73 4.21
CA PRO A 176 -21.96 22.73 3.26
C PRO A 176 -23.16 22.13 2.50
N ASN A 177 -22.99 21.91 1.20
CA ASN A 177 -23.84 20.96 0.50
C ASN A 177 -23.36 19.56 0.92
N ASP A 178 -24.29 18.71 1.32
CA ASP A 178 -24.03 17.32 1.71
C ASP A 178 -23.30 16.53 0.63
#